data_e767bc326b11168b75c12e7b9b2d7250
#
_entry.id   e767bc326b11168b75c12e7b9b2d7250
#
_cell.length_a   1.000
_cell.length_b   1.000
_cell.length_c   1.000
_cell.angle_alpha   90.00
_cell.angle_beta   90.00
_cell.angle_gamma   90.00
#
_symmetry.space_group_name_H-M   'P 1'
#
loop_
_entity.id
_entity.type
_entity.pdbx_description
1 polymer ?
#
loop_
_entity_poly.entity_id
_entity_poly.type
_entity_poly.pdbx_seq_one_letter_code
_entity_poly.pdbx_strand_id
1 'polypeptide(L)'
;MEFSIEIALPSGKKIRVKELKNSEYLSIIKFTENRDFKGLNDFFEALYIRPDLNIIDRIYLLLYIRMTFIEPDINITVDNKSISISVASMLDKIESSYVDLETTIEVNGIVVTLDLPCISYYETVDDLLIATIKHIQIGNESIDYNELDDEVREEVLSNLPAALFGRVTSFIQTIQDNILNCELIEENKSLGIDGVAISLMSGNMLEFISSMYRTDLQ
;
A
#
# COMPACT_ATOMS: atom_id res chain seq x y z
N MET A 1 -5.84 28.44 14.40
CA MET A 1 -5.16 28.33 13.10
C MET A 1 -4.87 26.83 12.94
N GLU A 2 -5.50 26.16 11.96
CA GLU A 2 -5.17 24.73 11.75
C GLU A 2 -3.83 24.67 11.03
N PHE A 3 -2.88 23.97 11.63
CA PHE A 3 -1.60 23.70 11.01
C PHE A 3 -1.82 22.69 9.87
N SER A 4 -1.32 22.97 8.68
CA SER A 4 -1.38 22.06 7.55
C SER A 4 -0.07 22.06 6.78
N ILE A 5 0.38 20.89 6.38
CA ILE A 5 1.61 20.67 5.62
C ILE A 5 1.24 20.21 4.22
N GLU A 6 1.87 20.77 3.19
CA GLU A 6 1.77 20.25 1.82
C GLU A 6 2.86 19.20 1.61
N ILE A 7 2.46 18.01 1.15
CA ILE A 7 3.33 16.87 0.91
C ILE A 7 3.36 16.60 -0.59
N ALA A 8 4.56 16.42 -1.16
CA ALA A 8 4.73 15.85 -2.48
C ALA A 8 4.76 14.32 -2.35
N LEU A 9 3.91 13.62 -3.09
CA LEU A 9 3.84 12.16 -3.12
C LEU A 9 4.80 11.60 -4.18
N PRO A 10 5.19 10.32 -4.10
CA PRO A 10 6.08 9.69 -5.08
C PRO A 10 5.60 9.82 -6.54
N SER A 11 4.30 9.79 -6.79
CA SER A 11 3.71 10.03 -8.12
C SER A 11 3.81 11.48 -8.60
N GLY A 12 4.37 12.40 -7.81
CA GLY A 12 4.40 13.84 -8.10
C GLY A 12 3.12 14.59 -7.74
N LYS A 13 2.08 13.91 -7.29
CA LYS A 13 0.86 14.55 -6.78
C LYS A 13 1.16 15.29 -5.48
N LYS A 14 0.41 16.36 -5.21
CA LYS A 14 0.52 17.11 -3.96
C LYS A 14 -0.75 16.99 -3.15
N ILE A 15 -0.58 16.75 -1.86
CA ILE A 15 -1.68 16.65 -0.91
C ILE A 15 -1.42 17.55 0.29
N ARG A 16 -2.48 18.11 0.85
CA ARG A 16 -2.40 18.91 2.06
C ARG A 16 -2.92 18.11 3.25
N VAL A 17 -2.05 17.90 4.23
CA VAL A 17 -2.32 17.15 5.45
C VAL A 17 -2.43 18.12 6.62
N LYS A 18 -3.48 17.99 7.40
CA LYS A 18 -3.67 18.75 8.65
C LYS A 18 -3.16 17.96 9.84
N GLU A 19 -2.77 18.66 10.90
CA GLU A 19 -2.40 18.05 12.16
C GLU A 19 -3.54 17.21 12.76
N LEU A 20 -3.19 16.04 13.29
CA LEU A 20 -4.12 15.17 14.02
C LEU A 20 -4.55 15.83 15.34
N LYS A 21 -5.84 15.87 15.58
CA LYS A 21 -6.39 16.27 16.88
C LYS A 21 -6.23 15.11 17.87
N ASN A 22 -6.21 15.43 19.17
CA ASN A 22 -6.17 14.41 20.22
C ASN A 22 -7.30 13.37 20.11
N SER A 23 -8.50 13.79 19.72
CA SER A 23 -9.63 12.87 19.50
C SER A 23 -9.40 11.92 18.32
N GLU A 24 -8.76 12.40 17.27
CA GLU A 24 -8.41 11.62 16.07
C GLU A 24 -7.31 10.60 16.41
N TYR A 25 -6.30 11.03 17.16
CA TYR A 25 -5.25 10.16 17.68
C TYR A 25 -5.79 9.02 18.57
N LEU A 26 -6.70 9.33 19.50
CA LEU A 26 -7.36 8.34 20.33
C LEU A 26 -8.21 7.36 19.51
N SER A 27 -8.79 7.81 18.40
CA SER A 27 -9.52 6.95 17.48
C SER A 27 -8.58 5.95 16.79
N ILE A 28 -7.40 6.38 16.35
CA ILE A 28 -6.37 5.48 15.77
C ILE A 28 -6.01 4.38 16.78
N ILE A 29 -5.70 4.75 18.03
CA ILE A 29 -5.39 3.77 19.09
C ILE A 29 -6.53 2.76 19.23
N LYS A 30 -7.77 3.23 19.35
CA LYS A 30 -8.94 2.36 19.53
C LYS A 30 -9.15 1.40 18.37
N PHE A 31 -9.01 1.85 17.11
CA PHE A 31 -9.10 0.98 15.95
C PHE A 31 -7.99 -0.10 15.97
N THR A 32 -6.77 0.31 16.30
CA THR A 32 -5.62 -0.60 16.37
C THR A 32 -5.79 -1.65 17.46
N GLU A 33 -6.19 -1.26 18.68
CA GLU A 33 -6.44 -2.18 19.79
C GLU A 33 -7.55 -3.19 19.49
N ASN A 34 -8.59 -2.76 18.79
CA ASN A 34 -9.70 -3.63 18.38
C ASN A 34 -9.42 -4.44 17.10
N ARG A 35 -8.28 -4.22 16.45
CA ARG A 35 -7.94 -4.79 15.14
C ARG A 35 -8.99 -4.49 14.06
N ASP A 36 -9.65 -3.36 14.16
CA ASP A 36 -10.61 -2.86 13.18
C ASP A 36 -9.89 -2.10 12.07
N PHE A 37 -9.17 -2.84 11.21
CA PHE A 37 -8.35 -2.24 10.16
C PHE A 37 -9.19 -1.61 9.05
N LYS A 38 -10.40 -2.10 8.81
CA LYS A 38 -11.32 -1.46 7.88
C LYS A 38 -11.76 -0.09 8.40
N GLY A 39 -12.21 -0.03 9.66
CA GLY A 39 -12.56 1.24 10.30
C GLY A 39 -11.39 2.23 10.36
N LEU A 40 -10.17 1.73 10.57
CA LEU A 40 -8.95 2.55 10.53
C LEU A 40 -8.68 3.10 9.13
N ASN A 41 -8.85 2.29 8.09
CA ASN A 41 -8.71 2.73 6.70
C ASN A 41 -9.75 3.81 6.36
N ASP A 42 -11.03 3.56 6.65
CA ASP A 42 -12.12 4.51 6.41
C ASP A 42 -11.88 5.84 7.14
N PHE A 43 -11.31 5.76 8.35
CA PHE A 43 -10.92 6.94 9.13
C PHE A 43 -9.81 7.75 8.43
N PHE A 44 -8.76 7.10 7.95
CA PHE A 44 -7.68 7.79 7.22
C PHE A 44 -8.16 8.35 5.89
N GLU A 45 -9.03 7.64 5.18
CA GLU A 45 -9.63 8.13 3.94
C GLU A 45 -10.44 9.40 4.17
N ALA A 46 -11.28 9.42 5.20
CA ALA A 46 -12.08 10.59 5.54
C ALA A 46 -11.24 11.82 5.88
N LEU A 47 -10.02 11.62 6.41
CA LEU A 47 -9.15 12.72 6.83
C LEU A 47 -8.17 13.19 5.75
N TYR A 48 -7.60 12.27 4.98
CA TYR A 48 -6.39 12.55 4.22
C TYR A 48 -6.36 11.93 2.82
N ILE A 49 -6.90 10.73 2.62
CA ILE A 49 -6.69 9.98 1.39
C ILE A 49 -7.71 10.39 0.35
N ARG A 50 -7.23 10.63 -0.85
CA ARG A 50 -8.07 10.90 -2.02
C ARG A 50 -8.21 9.60 -2.84
N PRO A 51 -9.37 9.39 -3.49
CA PRO A 51 -9.62 8.16 -4.25
C PRO A 51 -8.69 7.97 -5.45
N ASP A 52 -8.08 9.04 -5.96
CA ASP A 52 -7.15 9.02 -7.09
C ASP A 52 -5.69 8.69 -6.70
N LEU A 53 -5.41 8.41 -5.44
CA LEU A 53 -4.08 8.01 -4.99
C LEU A 53 -3.86 6.52 -5.26
N ASN A 54 -2.74 6.18 -5.91
CA ASN A 54 -2.33 4.79 -6.04
C ASN A 54 -1.84 4.22 -4.70
N ILE A 55 -1.67 2.91 -4.64
CA ILE A 55 -1.31 2.21 -3.40
C ILE A 55 0.01 2.69 -2.81
N ILE A 56 0.99 3.06 -3.62
CA ILE A 56 2.29 3.55 -3.15
C ILE A 56 2.16 4.95 -2.54
N ASP A 57 1.43 5.84 -3.19
CA ASP A 57 1.11 7.16 -2.64
C ASP A 57 0.39 7.06 -1.29
N ARG A 58 -0.55 6.10 -1.16
CA ARG A 58 -1.27 5.84 0.10
C ARG A 58 -0.34 5.37 1.21
N ILE A 59 0.53 4.40 0.93
CA ILE A 59 1.51 3.91 1.90
C ILE A 59 2.44 5.03 2.33
N TYR A 60 2.98 5.79 1.37
CA TYR A 60 3.84 6.93 1.63
C TYR A 60 3.16 7.96 2.53
N LEU A 61 1.93 8.32 2.19
CA LEU A 61 1.13 9.29 2.95
C LEU A 61 0.88 8.84 4.39
N LEU A 62 0.51 7.57 4.60
CA LEU A 62 0.26 7.02 5.93
C LEU A 62 1.53 6.97 6.79
N LEU A 63 2.66 6.60 6.19
CA LEU A 63 3.97 6.65 6.86
C LEU A 63 4.35 8.09 7.22
N TYR A 64 4.10 9.05 6.32
CA TYR A 64 4.36 10.45 6.57
C TYR A 64 3.51 11.01 7.72
N ILE A 65 2.22 10.66 7.75
CA ILE A 65 1.31 11.01 8.86
C ILE A 65 1.82 10.45 10.17
N ARG A 66 2.23 9.17 10.18
CA ARG A 66 2.83 8.55 11.35
C ARG A 66 4.07 9.30 11.82
N MET A 67 5.03 9.53 10.93
CA MET A 67 6.28 10.21 11.23
C MET A 67 6.05 11.61 11.82
N THR A 68 5.07 12.34 11.28
CA THR A 68 4.85 13.74 11.62
C THR A 68 3.99 13.93 12.87
N PHE A 69 2.98 13.09 13.07
CA PHE A 69 1.94 13.32 14.08
C PHE A 69 1.82 12.23 15.13
N ILE A 70 2.45 11.07 14.95
CA ILE A 70 2.36 9.95 15.90
C ILE A 70 3.74 9.72 16.53
N GLU A 71 4.62 9.06 15.79
CA GLU A 71 5.96 8.71 16.24
C GLU A 71 6.89 8.46 15.05
N PRO A 72 8.11 9.08 15.02
CA PRO A 72 9.02 8.98 13.88
C PRO A 72 9.66 7.59 13.72
N ASP A 73 9.69 6.80 14.79
CA ASP A 73 10.30 5.48 14.78
C ASP A 73 9.26 4.40 15.09
N ILE A 74 9.46 3.21 14.52
CA ILE A 74 8.66 2.03 14.80
C ILE A 74 9.52 1.07 15.62
N ASN A 75 9.12 0.84 16.86
CA ASN A 75 9.82 -0.09 17.74
C ASN A 75 9.18 -1.47 17.64
N ILE A 76 9.98 -2.47 17.27
CA ILE A 76 9.57 -3.88 17.21
C ILE A 76 10.42 -4.70 18.16
N THR A 77 9.85 -5.78 18.70
CA THR A 77 10.59 -6.74 19.51
C THR A 77 10.66 -8.08 18.77
N VAL A 78 11.86 -8.54 18.49
CA VAL A 78 12.13 -9.84 17.87
C VAL A 78 13.06 -10.61 18.79
N ASP A 79 12.72 -11.82 19.17
CA ASP A 79 13.52 -12.68 20.09
C ASP A 79 13.94 -11.95 21.37
N ASN A 80 13.03 -11.20 21.99
CA ASN A 80 13.26 -10.35 23.18
C ASN A 80 14.30 -9.21 22.98
N LYS A 81 14.59 -8.86 21.74
CA LYS A 81 15.46 -7.72 21.40
C LYS A 81 14.64 -6.62 20.75
N SER A 82 14.81 -5.39 21.22
CA SER A 82 14.14 -4.23 20.64
C SER A 82 14.91 -3.71 19.44
N ILE A 83 14.19 -3.45 18.36
CA ILE A 83 14.71 -2.87 17.12
C ILE A 83 13.90 -1.62 16.82
N SER A 84 14.58 -0.54 16.49
CA SER A 84 13.95 0.70 16.04
C SER A 84 14.10 0.87 14.54
N ILE A 85 13.00 1.13 13.83
CA ILE A 85 12.95 1.35 12.40
C ILE A 85 12.59 2.81 12.16
N SER A 86 13.46 3.53 11.46
CA SER A 86 13.20 4.92 11.10
C SER A 86 12.19 5.01 9.97
N VAL A 87 11.06 5.66 10.22
CA VAL A 87 10.05 5.92 9.19
C VAL A 87 10.58 6.86 8.11
N ALA A 88 11.47 7.79 8.46
CA ALA A 88 12.12 8.65 7.47
C ALA A 88 12.93 7.85 6.45
N SER A 89 13.72 6.85 6.90
CA SER A 89 14.45 5.97 5.99
C SER A 89 13.53 5.16 5.07
N MET A 90 12.35 4.77 5.56
CA MET A 90 11.34 4.10 4.73
C MET A 90 10.81 5.02 3.63
N LEU A 91 10.46 6.25 3.98
CA LEU A 91 9.98 7.26 3.03
C LEU A 91 11.04 7.55 1.95
N ASP A 92 12.29 7.78 2.34
CA ASP A 92 13.40 8.01 1.41
C ASP A 92 13.58 6.86 0.42
N LYS A 93 13.45 5.61 0.89
CA LYS A 93 13.57 4.42 0.05
C LYS A 93 12.40 4.31 -0.94
N ILE A 94 11.16 4.50 -0.47
CA ILE A 94 9.97 4.48 -1.34
C ILE A 94 10.12 5.54 -2.43
N GLU A 95 10.52 6.76 -2.06
CA GLU A 95 10.68 7.88 -2.98
C GLU A 95 11.77 7.60 -4.03
N SER A 96 12.93 7.07 -3.61
CA SER A 96 14.06 6.77 -4.51
C SER A 96 13.81 5.55 -5.40
N SER A 97 12.92 4.64 -5.01
CA SER A 97 12.62 3.41 -5.74
C SER A 97 11.33 3.50 -6.57
N TYR A 98 10.59 4.62 -6.44
CA TYR A 98 9.36 4.80 -7.18
C TYR A 98 9.63 4.88 -8.68
N VAL A 99 8.95 4.02 -9.42
CA VAL A 99 8.92 4.03 -10.88
C VAL A 99 7.47 3.96 -11.29
N ASP A 100 7.08 4.76 -12.27
CA ASP A 100 5.76 4.71 -12.85
C ASP A 100 5.62 3.38 -13.63
N LEU A 101 4.87 2.44 -13.05
CA LEU A 101 4.77 1.07 -13.53
C LEU A 101 3.43 0.89 -14.27
N GLU A 102 3.42 1.20 -15.54
CA GLU A 102 2.39 0.69 -16.44
C GLU A 102 2.98 -0.43 -17.29
N THR A 103 2.35 -1.58 -17.32
CA THR A 103 2.82 -2.71 -18.12
C THR A 103 1.72 -3.32 -18.96
N THR A 104 2.05 -3.69 -20.19
CA THR A 104 1.12 -4.37 -21.11
C THR A 104 1.53 -5.82 -21.25
N ILE A 105 0.55 -6.71 -21.07
CA ILE A 105 0.72 -8.16 -21.15
C ILE A 105 -0.16 -8.69 -22.26
N GLU A 106 0.39 -9.53 -23.14
CA GLU A 106 -0.37 -10.23 -24.17
C GLU A 106 -0.38 -11.74 -23.89
N VAL A 107 -1.57 -12.34 -23.89
CA VAL A 107 -1.79 -13.78 -23.77
C VAL A 107 -2.92 -14.22 -24.71
N ASN A 108 -2.63 -15.09 -25.67
CA ASN A 108 -3.61 -15.65 -26.60
C ASN A 108 -4.43 -14.59 -27.39
N GLY A 109 -3.81 -13.47 -27.76
CA GLY A 109 -4.49 -12.38 -28.48
C GLY A 109 -5.35 -11.47 -27.59
N ILE A 110 -5.29 -11.67 -26.27
CA ILE A 110 -5.86 -10.77 -25.28
C ILE A 110 -4.72 -9.90 -24.75
N VAL A 111 -4.87 -8.59 -24.84
CA VAL A 111 -3.90 -7.61 -24.33
C VAL A 111 -4.48 -6.98 -23.07
N VAL A 112 -3.75 -7.05 -21.98
CA VAL A 112 -4.14 -6.44 -20.69
C VAL A 112 -3.11 -5.41 -20.28
N THR A 113 -3.57 -4.21 -19.99
CA THR A 113 -2.76 -3.15 -19.40
C THR A 113 -2.94 -3.15 -17.90
N LEU A 114 -1.82 -3.25 -17.18
CA LEU A 114 -1.73 -3.21 -15.72
C LEU A 114 -1.15 -1.87 -15.27
N ASP A 115 -1.65 -1.36 -14.15
CA ASP A 115 -1.20 -0.12 -13.53
C ASP A 115 -1.15 -0.27 -12.00
N LEU A 116 -0.55 0.70 -11.31
CA LEU A 116 -0.58 0.77 -9.85
C LEU A 116 -2.03 0.94 -9.37
N PRO A 117 -2.54 0.04 -8.52
CA PRO A 117 -3.95 0.08 -8.14
C PRO A 117 -4.28 1.31 -7.28
N CYS A 118 -5.46 1.89 -7.51
CA CYS A 118 -6.04 2.97 -6.72
C CYS A 118 -7.15 2.42 -5.81
N ILE A 119 -6.88 1.35 -5.09
CA ILE A 119 -7.83 0.70 -4.17
C ILE A 119 -7.63 1.20 -2.74
N SER A 120 -8.71 1.42 -2.03
CA SER A 120 -8.65 1.96 -0.67
C SER A 120 -8.32 0.89 0.37
N TYR A 121 -9.01 -0.22 0.33
CA TYR A 121 -8.84 -1.35 1.24
C TYR A 121 -9.11 -2.66 0.49
N TYR A 122 -8.33 -3.68 0.76
CA TYR A 122 -8.49 -5.03 0.21
C TYR A 122 -8.11 -6.07 1.27
N GLU A 123 -8.85 -7.17 1.28
CA GLU A 123 -8.66 -8.25 2.25
C GLU A 123 -7.86 -9.40 1.65
N THR A 124 -7.97 -9.58 0.33
CA THR A 124 -7.36 -10.71 -0.39
C THR A 124 -6.36 -10.24 -1.44
N VAL A 125 -5.47 -11.14 -1.82
CA VAL A 125 -4.55 -10.91 -2.95
C VAL A 125 -5.33 -10.78 -4.25
N ASP A 126 -6.46 -11.48 -4.38
CA ASP A 126 -7.29 -11.45 -5.58
C ASP A 126 -7.89 -10.05 -5.79
N ASP A 127 -8.34 -9.37 -4.72
CA ASP A 127 -8.81 -7.99 -4.80
C ASP A 127 -7.72 -7.06 -5.35
N LEU A 128 -6.49 -7.25 -4.88
CA LEU A 128 -5.35 -6.47 -5.34
C LEU A 128 -5.00 -6.77 -6.81
N LEU A 129 -5.01 -8.04 -7.22
CA LEU A 129 -4.78 -8.46 -8.60
C LEU A 129 -5.79 -7.83 -9.54
N ILE A 130 -7.06 -7.88 -9.18
CA ILE A 130 -8.17 -7.28 -9.92
C ILE A 130 -7.98 -5.77 -10.06
N ALA A 131 -7.64 -5.10 -8.97
CA ALA A 131 -7.47 -3.66 -8.94
C ALA A 131 -6.26 -3.15 -9.74
N THR A 132 -5.33 -4.03 -10.14
CA THR A 132 -4.22 -3.66 -11.04
C THR A 132 -4.59 -3.65 -12.52
N ILE A 133 -5.72 -4.27 -12.90
CA ILE A 133 -6.15 -4.32 -14.30
C ILE A 133 -6.80 -2.99 -14.66
N LYS A 134 -6.24 -2.32 -15.67
CA LYS A 134 -6.73 -1.02 -16.16
C LYS A 134 -7.58 -1.20 -17.43
N HIS A 135 -7.02 -1.85 -18.43
CA HIS A 135 -7.70 -2.09 -19.71
C HIS A 135 -7.52 -3.52 -20.17
N ILE A 136 -8.55 -4.04 -20.84
CA ILE A 136 -8.51 -5.33 -21.51
C ILE A 136 -8.87 -5.10 -22.98
N GLN A 137 -8.03 -5.56 -23.89
CA GLN A 137 -8.25 -5.49 -25.32
C GLN A 137 -8.37 -6.92 -25.89
N ILE A 138 -9.46 -7.17 -26.61
CA ILE A 138 -9.74 -8.44 -27.31
C ILE A 138 -10.00 -8.10 -28.79
N GLY A 139 -9.04 -8.42 -29.65
CA GLY A 139 -9.08 -8.01 -31.03
C GLY A 139 -9.08 -6.50 -31.20
N ASN A 140 -10.18 -5.93 -31.74
CA ASN A 140 -10.33 -4.48 -31.91
C ASN A 140 -11.16 -3.80 -30.82
N GLU A 141 -11.66 -4.56 -29.84
CA GLU A 141 -12.46 -4.05 -28.75
C GLU A 141 -11.55 -3.77 -27.55
N SER A 142 -11.67 -2.58 -26.99
CA SER A 142 -10.96 -2.17 -25.77
C SER A 142 -11.98 -1.86 -24.69
N ILE A 143 -11.80 -2.45 -23.52
CA ILE A 143 -12.68 -2.33 -22.37
C ILE A 143 -11.89 -1.66 -21.27
N ASP A 144 -12.39 -0.54 -20.73
CA ASP A 144 -11.90 0.00 -19.47
C ASP A 144 -12.46 -0.86 -18.32
N TYR A 145 -11.59 -1.61 -17.67
CA TYR A 145 -12.00 -2.56 -16.65
C TYR A 145 -12.62 -1.86 -15.41
N ASN A 146 -12.22 -0.62 -15.14
CA ASN A 146 -12.74 0.15 -14.01
C ASN A 146 -14.16 0.70 -14.24
N GLU A 147 -14.61 0.75 -15.50
CA GLU A 147 -15.96 1.21 -15.85
C GLU A 147 -16.98 0.07 -15.86
N LEU A 148 -16.56 -1.18 -15.66
CA LEU A 148 -17.45 -2.34 -15.62
C LEU A 148 -18.15 -2.46 -14.27
N ASP A 149 -19.40 -2.93 -14.29
CA ASP A 149 -20.13 -3.38 -13.11
C ASP A 149 -19.48 -4.64 -12.50
N ASP A 150 -19.62 -4.85 -11.21
CA ASP A 150 -18.97 -5.95 -10.50
C ASP A 150 -19.30 -7.33 -11.06
N GLU A 151 -20.58 -7.58 -11.45
CA GLU A 151 -21.01 -8.84 -12.09
C GLU A 151 -20.29 -9.08 -13.42
N VAL A 152 -20.12 -8.02 -14.22
CA VAL A 152 -19.43 -8.09 -15.52
C VAL A 152 -17.93 -8.26 -15.34
N ARG A 153 -17.34 -7.64 -14.31
CA ARG A 153 -15.94 -7.85 -13.94
C ARG A 153 -15.65 -9.30 -13.60
N GLU A 154 -16.50 -9.94 -12.78
CA GLU A 154 -16.35 -11.35 -12.41
C GLU A 154 -16.47 -12.26 -13.65
N GLU A 155 -17.40 -11.98 -14.54
CA GLU A 155 -17.55 -12.73 -15.79
C GLU A 155 -16.31 -12.60 -16.68
N VAL A 156 -15.81 -11.38 -16.88
CA VAL A 156 -14.59 -11.12 -17.65
C VAL A 156 -13.40 -11.86 -17.07
N LEU A 157 -13.19 -11.76 -15.76
CA LEU A 157 -12.09 -12.46 -15.07
C LEU A 157 -12.17 -13.96 -15.22
N SER A 158 -13.37 -14.53 -15.07
CA SER A 158 -13.59 -15.99 -15.19
C SER A 158 -13.24 -16.53 -16.58
N ASN A 159 -13.30 -15.68 -17.59
CA ASN A 159 -13.00 -16.02 -18.98
C ASN A 159 -11.56 -15.71 -19.39
N LEU A 160 -10.76 -15.04 -18.54
CA LEU A 160 -9.37 -14.75 -18.85
C LEU A 160 -8.49 -16.01 -18.74
N PRO A 161 -7.47 -16.16 -19.60
CA PRO A 161 -6.53 -17.27 -19.52
C PRO A 161 -5.81 -17.31 -18.17
N ALA A 162 -5.71 -18.49 -17.55
CA ALA A 162 -5.00 -18.67 -16.27
C ALA A 162 -3.54 -18.19 -16.33
N ALA A 163 -2.88 -18.29 -17.49
CA ALA A 163 -1.53 -17.77 -17.69
C ALA A 163 -1.43 -16.25 -17.50
N LEU A 164 -2.52 -15.52 -17.68
CA LEU A 164 -2.57 -14.08 -17.48
C LEU A 164 -2.47 -13.74 -16.00
N PHE A 165 -3.17 -14.50 -15.13
CA PHE A 165 -3.08 -14.32 -13.68
C PHE A 165 -1.65 -14.49 -13.16
N GLY A 166 -0.89 -15.46 -13.67
CA GLY A 166 0.52 -15.63 -13.32
C GLY A 166 1.36 -14.38 -13.64
N ARG A 167 1.06 -13.68 -14.74
CA ARG A 167 1.77 -12.44 -15.09
C ARG A 167 1.32 -11.24 -14.25
N VAL A 168 0.03 -11.14 -13.93
CA VAL A 168 -0.48 -10.12 -12.99
C VAL A 168 0.15 -10.33 -11.61
N THR A 169 0.23 -11.56 -11.14
CA THR A 169 0.93 -11.87 -9.88
C THR A 169 2.41 -11.45 -9.93
N SER A 170 3.09 -11.70 -11.05
CA SER A 170 4.49 -11.25 -11.24
C SER A 170 4.62 -9.72 -11.22
N PHE A 171 3.65 -9.00 -11.75
CA PHE A 171 3.61 -7.54 -11.69
C PHE A 171 3.48 -7.05 -10.24
N ILE A 172 2.55 -7.61 -9.46
CA ILE A 172 2.41 -7.31 -8.03
C ILE A 172 3.69 -7.63 -7.27
N GLN A 173 4.32 -8.78 -7.56
CA GLN A 173 5.60 -9.14 -6.94
C GLN A 173 6.69 -8.13 -7.28
N THR A 174 6.72 -7.62 -8.52
CA THR A 174 7.67 -6.56 -8.92
C THR A 174 7.47 -5.27 -8.11
N ILE A 175 6.20 -4.87 -7.88
CA ILE A 175 5.89 -3.74 -7.01
C ILE A 175 6.40 -4.00 -5.58
N GLN A 176 6.10 -5.19 -5.05
CA GLN A 176 6.53 -5.58 -3.71
C GLN A 176 8.06 -5.54 -3.59
N ASP A 177 8.76 -6.14 -4.53
CA ASP A 177 10.22 -6.30 -4.47
C ASP A 177 10.97 -4.98 -4.74
N ASN A 178 10.51 -4.17 -5.68
CA ASN A 178 11.23 -2.97 -6.09
C ASN A 178 10.91 -1.75 -5.21
N ILE A 179 9.70 -1.64 -4.69
CA ILE A 179 9.26 -0.44 -3.99
C ILE A 179 9.11 -0.67 -2.48
N LEU A 180 8.57 -1.81 -2.08
CA LEU A 180 8.21 -2.07 -0.69
C LEU A 180 9.16 -3.02 0.02
N ASN A 181 9.89 -3.87 -0.70
CA ASN A 181 10.96 -4.71 -0.17
C ASN A 181 12.26 -3.91 0.01
N CYS A 182 12.12 -2.68 0.43
CA CYS A 182 13.27 -1.94 0.90
C CYS A 182 13.74 -2.65 2.17
N GLU A 183 14.96 -3.17 2.20
CA GLU A 183 15.59 -3.60 3.45
C GLU A 183 15.60 -2.41 4.40
N LEU A 184 14.61 -2.38 5.27
CA LEU A 184 14.36 -1.24 6.14
C LEU A 184 15.27 -1.21 7.36
N ILE A 185 15.97 -2.30 7.57
CA ILE A 185 17.05 -2.41 8.55
C ILE A 185 18.28 -2.75 7.73
N GLU A 186 19.25 -1.83 7.65
CA GLU A 186 20.61 -2.25 7.34
C GLU A 186 20.94 -3.40 8.27
N GLU A 187 21.32 -4.54 7.70
CA GLU A 187 21.69 -5.78 8.40
C GLU A 187 22.11 -5.49 9.84
N ASN A 188 21.21 -5.61 10.78
CA ASN A 188 21.61 -5.62 12.17
C ASN A 188 22.19 -7.01 12.44
N LYS A 189 23.40 -7.23 11.94
CA LYS A 189 24.16 -8.51 12.03
C LYS A 189 24.24 -9.03 13.46
N SER A 190 24.13 -8.11 14.44
CA SER A 190 24.13 -8.47 15.85
C SER A 190 22.83 -9.16 16.30
N LEU A 191 21.73 -8.97 15.56
CA LEU A 191 20.42 -9.54 15.85
C LEU A 191 20.05 -10.72 14.95
N GLY A 192 20.78 -10.94 13.85
CA GLY A 192 20.49 -11.98 12.87
C GLY A 192 19.21 -11.74 12.08
N ILE A 193 18.85 -10.47 11.84
CA ILE A 193 17.67 -10.08 11.09
C ILE A 193 18.11 -9.47 9.76
N ASP A 194 17.61 -10.04 8.67
CA ASP A 194 17.98 -9.63 7.30
C ASP A 194 17.20 -8.43 6.79
N GLY A 195 16.19 -7.93 7.53
CA GLY A 195 15.40 -6.77 7.16
C GLY A 195 13.90 -6.91 7.51
N VAL A 196 13.15 -5.83 7.32
CA VAL A 196 11.69 -5.78 7.47
C VAL A 196 11.08 -5.21 6.20
N ALA A 197 10.18 -5.96 5.56
CA ALA A 197 9.45 -5.53 4.38
C ALA A 197 8.06 -4.99 4.74
N ILE A 198 7.60 -3.98 4.01
CA ILE A 198 6.21 -3.52 4.10
C ILE A 198 5.36 -4.47 3.26
N SER A 199 4.33 -5.05 3.88
CA SER A 199 3.36 -5.88 3.17
C SER A 199 2.37 -5.01 2.40
N LEU A 200 2.05 -5.42 1.14
CA LEU A 200 0.96 -4.80 0.37
C LEU A 200 -0.42 -5.12 0.94
N MET A 201 -0.56 -6.14 1.80
CA MET A 201 -1.84 -6.46 2.42
C MET A 201 -2.31 -5.34 3.33
N SER A 202 -3.46 -4.77 3.05
CA SER A 202 -4.00 -3.57 3.71
C SER A 202 -4.04 -3.68 5.24
N GLY A 203 -4.51 -4.80 5.77
CA GLY A 203 -4.58 -5.02 7.22
C GLY A 203 -3.19 -5.01 7.88
N ASN A 204 -2.23 -5.73 7.31
CA ASN A 204 -0.86 -5.78 7.83
C ASN A 204 -0.16 -4.43 7.75
N MET A 205 -0.36 -3.71 6.63
CA MET A 205 0.18 -2.38 6.43
C MET A 205 -0.39 -1.39 7.44
N LEU A 206 -1.69 -1.37 7.64
CA LEU A 206 -2.35 -0.46 8.58
C LEU A 206 -1.96 -0.78 10.04
N GLU A 207 -1.84 -2.06 10.39
CA GLU A 207 -1.33 -2.48 11.69
C GLU A 207 0.11 -1.98 11.90
N PHE A 208 0.98 -2.15 10.91
CA PHE A 208 2.35 -1.69 10.97
C PHE A 208 2.45 -0.17 11.12
N ILE A 209 1.70 0.59 10.32
CA ILE A 209 1.72 2.06 10.32
C ILE A 209 1.14 2.61 11.63
N SER A 210 0.09 2.02 12.16
CA SER A 210 -0.61 2.51 13.36
C SER A 210 -0.03 1.99 14.67
N SER A 211 0.81 0.94 14.64
CA SER A 211 1.41 0.39 15.86
C SER A 211 2.33 1.41 16.55
N MET A 212 2.08 1.68 17.82
CA MET A 212 2.97 2.50 18.65
C MET A 212 4.05 1.66 19.33
N TYR A 213 3.68 0.45 19.73
CA TYR A 213 4.60 -0.55 20.29
C TYR A 213 4.16 -1.92 19.79
N ARG A 214 5.05 -2.64 19.15
CA ARG A 214 4.80 -4.04 18.78
C ARG A 214 5.63 -4.93 19.70
N THR A 215 4.94 -5.76 20.47
CA THR A 215 5.59 -6.65 21.43
C THR A 215 6.01 -7.98 20.83
N ASP A 216 5.42 -8.43 19.73
CA ASP A 216 5.77 -9.73 19.16
C ASP A 216 5.50 -9.77 17.64
N LEU A 217 6.56 -9.88 16.85
CA LEU A 217 6.53 -10.51 15.53
C LEU A 217 6.78 -12.00 15.74
N GLN A 218 5.71 -12.80 15.77
CA GLN A 218 5.81 -14.24 15.68
C GLN A 218 5.91 -14.69 14.22
#